data_192739e23b14c872e04c243c180a272f
#
_entry.id   192739e23b14c872e04c243c180a272f
#
_cell.length_a   1.000
_cell.length_b   1.000
_cell.length_c   1.000
_cell.angle_alpha   90.00
_cell.angle_beta   90.00
_cell.angle_gamma   90.00
#
_symmetry.space_group_name_H-M   'P 1'
#
loop_
_entity.id
_entity.type
_entity.pdbx_description
1 polymer ?
#
loop_
_entity_poly.entity_id
_entity_poly.type
_entity_poly.pdbx_seq_one_letter_code
_entity_poly.pdbx_strand_id
1 'polypeptide(L)'
;MITNIISAIDDIATKTPEQSAYDYLGTNYSYRELVQRANALAELLITKKLPAKAPIIVYGGQQFEMLVAFLAAVKTGHAYIPVDSHSAKERLLMIQDTAHAPLIIAIETLPVTLDIDVINLATIQQLTPVATLKDNLPVQGNDNFYIIFTSGTTGKPKGVQISHDNLLSFVNWLVSDFHWPQQPSVLAQAPFSFDLSVMGLYPTLVTGGTLKALPRAITEDFKQLFATLPQLKLGVWISTPSLVEMCLLLKDFNSENYPNLTHFLFCGEELSHKTAATLLARFPEAHVYNTYGPTEATVAVTGVEITPAILEKYERLPIGHVKHDTHIAIKPVDHTEVGEILISGPSVSKGYLNLPEKTAAAFEKQANLQAYHSGDLGFFGEDDLLFYRGRMDFQIKFNGYRIELEEINFYLRQSPLIKQGVVVPRYNADHRVVQLIAVIAPNETTASEKELTKAIKAELTDNIMPYMMPQRFVYRDELPLSANDKVDIKALIQEVNSQ
;
A
#
# COMPACT_ATOMS: atom_id res chain seq x y z
N MET A 1 -9.26 16.83 17.81
CA MET A 1 -8.89 16.83 16.39
C MET A 1 -7.42 17.18 16.27
N ILE A 2 -6.64 16.39 15.53
CA ILE A 2 -5.22 16.61 15.31
C ILE A 2 -5.08 17.72 14.27
N THR A 3 -4.21 18.69 14.51
CA THR A 3 -4.01 19.84 13.61
C THR A 3 -2.68 19.76 12.85
N ASN A 4 -1.72 18.97 13.34
CA ASN A 4 -0.44 18.72 12.68
C ASN A 4 0.11 17.38 13.13
N ILE A 5 0.48 16.53 12.18
CA ILE A 5 0.97 15.16 12.44
C ILE A 5 2.30 15.17 13.20
N ILE A 6 3.24 16.01 12.77
CA ILE A 6 4.60 16.07 13.35
C ILE A 6 4.52 16.57 14.79
N SER A 7 3.80 17.68 15.01
CA SER A 7 3.62 18.24 16.36
C SER A 7 2.91 17.27 17.31
N ALA A 8 1.92 16.52 16.82
CA ALA A 8 1.23 15.52 17.64
C ALA A 8 2.17 14.41 18.13
N ILE A 9 3.10 13.94 17.27
CA ILE A 9 4.11 12.95 17.63
C ILE A 9 5.12 13.54 18.64
N ASP A 10 5.58 14.77 18.42
CA ASP A 10 6.50 15.47 19.33
C ASP A 10 5.85 15.71 20.70
N ASP A 11 4.56 15.99 20.72
CA ASP A 11 3.76 16.14 21.95
C ASP A 11 3.69 14.83 22.77
N ILE A 12 3.49 13.68 22.09
CA ILE A 12 3.51 12.38 22.76
C ILE A 12 4.91 12.10 23.34
N ALA A 13 5.97 12.34 22.56
CA ALA A 13 7.35 12.19 23.04
C ALA A 13 7.68 13.07 24.27
N THR A 14 7.00 14.21 24.40
CA THR A 14 7.14 15.10 25.55
C THR A 14 6.33 14.61 26.75
N LYS A 15 5.08 14.20 26.53
CA LYS A 15 4.12 13.82 27.59
C LYS A 15 4.40 12.42 28.16
N THR A 16 4.70 11.47 27.27
CA THR A 16 4.93 10.05 27.61
C THR A 16 6.19 9.52 26.95
N PRO A 17 7.38 10.09 27.27
CA PRO A 17 8.64 9.82 26.55
C PRO A 17 9.06 8.35 26.54
N GLU A 18 8.78 7.59 27.59
CA GLU A 18 9.16 6.19 27.73
C GLU A 18 8.13 5.22 27.10
N GLN A 19 6.99 5.76 26.63
CA GLN A 19 6.01 4.95 25.89
C GLN A 19 6.68 4.36 24.65
N SER A 20 6.46 3.06 24.40
CA SER A 20 6.96 2.41 23.20
C SER A 20 6.25 2.97 21.96
N ALA A 21 7.02 3.47 20.99
CA ALA A 21 6.50 3.88 19.68
C ALA A 21 6.59 2.73 18.67
N TYR A 22 7.64 1.93 18.77
CA TYR A 22 7.93 0.85 17.85
C TYR A 22 8.50 -0.36 18.55
N ASP A 23 7.99 -1.55 18.23
CA ASP A 23 8.51 -2.83 18.70
C ASP A 23 8.92 -3.67 17.48
N TYR A 24 10.21 -3.87 17.35
CA TYR A 24 10.77 -4.73 16.31
C TYR A 24 11.12 -6.09 16.89
N LEU A 25 10.17 -7.04 16.84
CA LEU A 25 10.33 -8.41 17.30
C LEU A 25 10.88 -8.51 18.75
N GLY A 26 10.32 -7.69 19.66
CA GLY A 26 10.70 -7.65 21.08
C GLY A 26 11.73 -6.57 21.43
N THR A 27 12.36 -5.94 20.46
CA THR A 27 13.19 -4.76 20.68
C THR A 27 12.33 -3.51 20.64
N ASN A 28 12.15 -2.87 21.81
CA ASN A 28 11.29 -1.70 21.95
C ASN A 28 12.08 -0.40 21.80
N TYR A 29 11.49 0.54 21.05
CA TYR A 29 11.97 1.90 20.88
C TYR A 29 10.91 2.88 21.36
N SER A 30 11.31 3.78 22.28
CA SER A 30 10.40 4.76 22.88
C SER A 30 10.11 5.95 21.93
N TYR A 31 9.05 6.73 22.24
CA TYR A 31 8.77 7.99 21.56
C TYR A 31 9.94 8.99 21.72
N ARG A 32 10.59 9.01 22.88
CA ARG A 32 11.81 9.82 23.09
C ARG A 32 12.89 9.43 22.10
N GLU A 33 13.20 8.14 21.98
CA GLU A 33 14.23 7.67 21.06
C GLU A 33 13.86 8.00 19.61
N LEU A 34 12.60 7.78 19.22
CA LEU A 34 12.13 8.09 17.87
C LEU A 34 12.35 9.57 17.53
N VAL A 35 11.87 10.48 18.39
CA VAL A 35 11.95 11.92 18.13
C VAL A 35 13.38 12.42 18.21
N GLN A 36 14.18 12.00 19.20
CA GLN A 36 15.55 12.47 19.36
C GLN A 36 16.48 11.97 18.25
N ARG A 37 16.31 10.74 17.78
CA ARG A 37 17.07 10.22 16.61
C ARG A 37 16.61 10.89 15.32
N ALA A 38 15.31 11.13 15.14
CA ALA A 38 14.80 11.88 13.99
C ALA A 38 15.34 13.32 13.97
N ASN A 39 15.41 14.00 15.12
CA ASN A 39 15.98 15.33 15.22
C ASN A 39 17.48 15.34 14.87
N ALA A 40 18.25 14.34 15.35
CA ALA A 40 19.67 14.22 15.02
C ALA A 40 19.91 14.03 13.52
N LEU A 41 19.10 13.18 12.87
CA LEU A 41 19.17 13.01 11.43
C LEU A 41 18.69 14.25 10.68
N ALA A 42 17.68 14.96 11.19
CA ALA A 42 17.20 16.22 10.64
C ALA A 42 18.31 17.30 10.67
N GLU A 43 19.08 17.42 11.76
CA GLU A 43 20.25 18.34 11.80
C GLU A 43 21.27 17.99 10.71
N LEU A 44 21.56 16.72 10.49
CA LEU A 44 22.43 16.29 9.39
C LEU A 44 21.83 16.68 8.02
N LEU A 45 20.52 16.47 7.80
CA LEU A 45 19.83 16.84 6.55
C LEU A 45 19.92 18.35 6.28
N ILE A 46 19.77 19.20 7.30
CA ILE A 46 19.91 20.65 7.18
C ILE A 46 21.30 21.03 6.66
N THR A 47 22.37 20.35 7.12
CA THR A 47 23.72 20.59 6.64
C THR A 47 23.94 20.28 5.16
N LYS A 48 23.12 19.37 4.60
CA LYS A 48 23.18 18.96 3.19
C LYS A 48 22.69 20.04 2.23
N LYS A 49 21.96 21.06 2.71
CA LYS A 49 21.43 22.16 1.90
C LYS A 49 20.69 21.69 0.64
N LEU A 50 19.83 20.69 0.80
CA LEU A 50 19.04 20.13 -0.30
C LEU A 50 18.16 21.20 -0.95
N PRO A 51 17.82 21.08 -2.24
CA PRO A 51 16.83 21.94 -2.88
C PRO A 51 15.50 21.93 -2.10
N ALA A 52 14.89 23.10 -1.93
CA ALA A 52 13.65 23.24 -1.16
C ALA A 52 12.56 22.28 -1.67
N LYS A 53 11.93 21.56 -0.74
CA LYS A 53 10.86 20.57 -1.01
C LYS A 53 11.26 19.38 -1.92
N ALA A 54 12.55 19.22 -2.24
CA ALA A 54 13.00 18.05 -2.99
C ALA A 54 12.72 16.78 -2.17
N PRO A 55 12.21 15.70 -2.78
CA PRO A 55 11.94 14.47 -2.06
C PRO A 55 13.22 13.73 -1.69
N ILE A 56 13.17 12.94 -0.62
CA ILE A 56 14.26 12.08 -0.15
C ILE A 56 13.82 10.62 -0.29
N ILE A 57 14.58 9.80 -0.99
CA ILE A 57 14.35 8.36 -1.03
C ILE A 57 14.81 7.75 0.30
N VAL A 58 13.97 6.91 0.90
CA VAL A 58 14.31 6.13 2.09
C VAL A 58 14.21 4.64 1.73
N TYR A 59 15.37 3.99 1.68
CA TYR A 59 15.50 2.61 1.21
C TYR A 59 15.73 1.65 2.39
N GLY A 60 14.87 0.64 2.54
CA GLY A 60 14.97 -0.37 3.59
C GLY A 60 13.70 -1.18 3.74
N GLY A 61 13.63 -2.01 4.76
CA GLY A 61 12.47 -2.83 5.13
C GLY A 61 11.62 -2.19 6.22
N GLN A 62 11.41 -2.94 7.31
CA GLN A 62 10.60 -2.48 8.45
C GLN A 62 11.44 -2.15 9.69
N GLN A 63 12.69 -1.74 9.51
CA GLN A 63 13.55 -1.33 10.61
C GLN A 63 13.07 -0.02 11.24
N PHE A 64 13.35 0.17 12.52
CA PHE A 64 13.02 1.38 13.27
C PHE A 64 13.58 2.65 12.61
N GLU A 65 14.76 2.57 12.05
CA GLU A 65 15.43 3.68 11.39
C GLU A 65 14.70 4.20 10.15
N MET A 66 13.80 3.40 9.56
CA MET A 66 12.90 3.91 8.50
C MET A 66 12.00 5.02 9.06
N LEU A 67 11.40 4.81 10.25
CA LEU A 67 10.54 5.82 10.88
C LEU A 67 11.35 7.06 11.28
N VAL A 68 12.56 6.85 11.79
CA VAL A 68 13.52 7.94 12.09
C VAL A 68 13.77 8.78 10.82
N ALA A 69 14.02 8.12 9.69
CA ALA A 69 14.28 8.80 8.42
C ALA A 69 13.03 9.52 7.87
N PHE A 70 11.85 8.93 7.97
CA PHE A 70 10.59 9.57 7.56
C PHE A 70 10.35 10.86 8.35
N LEU A 71 10.46 10.80 9.68
CA LEU A 71 10.27 11.97 10.53
C LEU A 71 11.35 13.03 10.30
N ALA A 72 12.62 12.65 10.12
CA ALA A 72 13.70 13.57 9.84
C ALA A 72 13.46 14.33 8.51
N ALA A 73 13.03 13.62 7.46
CA ALA A 73 12.73 14.24 6.17
C ALA A 73 11.60 15.28 6.31
N VAL A 74 10.45 14.90 6.91
CA VAL A 74 9.29 15.81 7.02
C VAL A 74 9.53 16.96 8.00
N LYS A 75 10.37 16.78 9.02
CA LYS A 75 10.79 17.86 9.94
C LYS A 75 11.67 18.91 9.24
N THR A 76 12.31 18.56 8.14
CA THR A 76 13.18 19.45 7.35
C THR A 76 12.54 19.95 6.05
N GLY A 77 11.22 19.76 5.89
CA GLY A 77 10.45 20.26 4.74
C GLY A 77 10.53 19.40 3.48
N HIS A 78 10.97 18.16 3.62
CA HIS A 78 11.13 17.22 2.52
C HIS A 78 10.16 16.06 2.62
N ALA A 79 9.47 15.72 1.51
CA ALA A 79 8.71 14.48 1.44
C ALA A 79 9.66 13.27 1.43
N TYR A 80 9.26 12.18 2.06
CA TYR A 80 9.97 10.92 1.90
C TYR A 80 9.34 10.04 0.81
N ILE A 81 10.18 9.26 0.12
CA ILE A 81 9.79 8.22 -0.84
C ILE A 81 10.24 6.88 -0.26
N PRO A 82 9.35 6.06 0.30
CA PRO A 82 9.74 4.77 0.84
C PRO A 82 9.96 3.76 -0.30
N VAL A 83 11.11 3.11 -0.31
CA VAL A 83 11.45 2.06 -1.27
C VAL A 83 11.84 0.79 -0.51
N ASP A 84 11.09 -0.28 -0.75
CA ASP A 84 11.32 -1.58 -0.11
C ASP A 84 12.62 -2.22 -0.65
N SER A 85 13.45 -2.74 0.24
CA SER A 85 14.73 -3.39 -0.09
C SER A 85 14.57 -4.67 -0.90
N HIS A 86 13.38 -5.27 -0.92
CA HIS A 86 13.06 -6.42 -1.77
C HIS A 86 12.64 -6.00 -3.19
N SER A 87 12.62 -4.70 -3.50
CA SER A 87 12.36 -4.20 -4.84
C SER A 87 13.51 -4.55 -5.78
N ALA A 88 13.18 -4.89 -7.03
CA ALA A 88 14.19 -5.03 -8.08
C ALA A 88 14.99 -3.73 -8.22
N LYS A 89 16.29 -3.84 -8.54
CA LYS A 89 17.17 -2.66 -8.67
C LYS A 89 16.66 -1.69 -9.74
N GLU A 90 16.08 -2.21 -10.82
CA GLU A 90 15.48 -1.42 -11.91
C GLU A 90 14.36 -0.54 -11.41
N ARG A 91 13.56 -1.01 -10.45
CA ARG A 91 12.50 -0.21 -9.83
C ARG A 91 13.08 0.98 -9.05
N LEU A 92 14.16 0.78 -8.28
CA LEU A 92 14.86 1.87 -7.60
C LEU A 92 15.38 2.91 -8.62
N LEU A 93 15.98 2.44 -9.72
CA LEU A 93 16.46 3.31 -10.80
C LEU A 93 15.32 4.11 -11.45
N MET A 94 14.19 3.48 -11.77
CA MET A 94 13.02 4.14 -12.35
C MET A 94 12.40 5.16 -11.38
N ILE A 95 12.35 4.84 -10.07
CA ILE A 95 11.88 5.77 -9.05
C ILE A 95 12.80 6.99 -8.98
N GLN A 96 14.13 6.77 -8.97
CA GLN A 96 15.11 7.87 -8.96
C GLN A 96 15.03 8.71 -10.24
N ASP A 97 14.90 8.09 -11.40
CA ASP A 97 14.74 8.78 -12.70
C ASP A 97 13.49 9.68 -12.71
N THR A 98 12.41 9.22 -12.07
CA THR A 98 11.17 10.01 -11.99
C THR A 98 11.23 11.06 -10.87
N ALA A 99 11.78 10.71 -9.71
CA ALA A 99 11.76 11.56 -8.53
C ALA A 99 12.82 12.67 -8.56
N HIS A 100 13.95 12.44 -9.23
CA HIS A 100 15.13 13.31 -9.21
C HIS A 100 15.54 13.64 -7.76
N ALA A 101 15.47 12.65 -6.86
CA ALA A 101 15.80 12.83 -5.46
C ALA A 101 17.30 13.16 -5.31
N PRO A 102 17.66 14.24 -4.61
CA PRO A 102 19.06 14.63 -4.45
C PRO A 102 19.80 13.78 -3.40
N LEU A 103 19.05 12.97 -2.63
CA LEU A 103 19.59 12.19 -1.51
C LEU A 103 18.82 10.89 -1.35
N ILE A 104 19.56 9.83 -1.01
CA ILE A 104 19.01 8.57 -0.49
C ILE A 104 19.45 8.38 0.96
N ILE A 105 18.49 8.03 1.84
CA ILE A 105 18.77 7.47 3.16
C ILE A 105 18.62 5.95 3.03
N ALA A 106 19.76 5.24 3.11
CA ALA A 106 19.82 3.79 2.91
C ALA A 106 19.96 3.06 4.25
N ILE A 107 18.86 2.49 4.73
CA ILE A 107 18.84 1.67 5.96
C ILE A 107 19.39 0.26 5.68
N GLU A 108 19.21 -0.22 4.47
CA GLU A 108 19.83 -1.44 3.96
C GLU A 108 20.78 -1.13 2.79
N THR A 109 21.60 -2.11 2.44
CA THR A 109 22.58 -1.96 1.35
C THR A 109 21.85 -1.76 0.02
N LEU A 110 22.19 -0.70 -0.70
CA LEU A 110 21.63 -0.45 -2.03
C LEU A 110 22.07 -1.53 -3.02
N PRO A 111 21.17 -2.01 -3.89
CA PRO A 111 21.49 -3.04 -4.89
C PRO A 111 22.33 -2.52 -6.06
N VAL A 112 22.54 -1.20 -6.13
CA VAL A 112 23.25 -0.50 -7.20
C VAL A 112 23.90 0.77 -6.66
N THR A 113 25.05 1.14 -7.23
CA THR A 113 25.69 2.43 -6.96
C THR A 113 25.00 3.51 -7.79
N LEU A 114 24.64 4.61 -7.15
CA LEU A 114 24.01 5.78 -7.77
C LEU A 114 24.92 6.99 -7.60
N ASP A 115 24.97 7.88 -8.58
CA ASP A 115 25.72 9.13 -8.53
C ASP A 115 24.92 10.24 -7.82
N ILE A 116 24.53 9.95 -6.57
CA ILE A 116 23.84 10.88 -5.67
C ILE A 116 24.34 10.69 -4.24
N ASP A 117 24.06 11.66 -3.38
CA ASP A 117 24.45 11.58 -1.97
C ASP A 117 23.68 10.46 -1.24
N VAL A 118 24.38 9.69 -0.41
CA VAL A 118 23.80 8.58 0.35
C VAL A 118 24.17 8.69 1.82
N ILE A 119 23.15 8.70 2.69
CA ILE A 119 23.30 8.53 4.14
C ILE A 119 22.96 7.07 4.46
N ASN A 120 23.94 6.30 4.94
CA ASN A 120 23.75 4.90 5.29
C ASN A 120 23.41 4.70 6.77
N LEU A 121 22.98 3.50 7.13
CA LEU A 121 22.62 3.12 8.51
C LEU A 121 23.75 3.38 9.51
N ALA A 122 25.00 3.08 9.17
CA ALA A 122 26.14 3.29 10.06
C ALA A 122 26.31 4.78 10.41
N THR A 123 26.11 5.67 9.45
CA THR A 123 26.10 7.12 9.70
C THR A 123 24.99 7.52 10.67
N ILE A 124 23.76 7.00 10.46
CA ILE A 124 22.60 7.30 11.32
C ILE A 124 22.85 6.83 12.76
N GLN A 125 23.39 5.64 12.93
CA GLN A 125 23.68 5.06 14.26
C GLN A 125 24.78 5.79 15.03
N GLN A 126 25.65 6.53 14.35
CA GLN A 126 26.70 7.35 14.98
C GLN A 126 26.21 8.74 15.41
N LEU A 127 25.03 9.16 14.98
CA LEU A 127 24.49 10.47 15.35
C LEU A 127 24.15 10.50 16.85
N THR A 128 24.54 11.57 17.51
CA THR A 128 24.13 11.81 18.90
C THR A 128 22.68 12.27 18.93
N PRO A 129 21.79 11.62 19.72
CA PRO A 129 20.39 12.02 19.81
C PRO A 129 20.23 13.50 20.22
N VAL A 130 19.30 14.21 19.58
CA VAL A 130 19.05 15.65 19.76
C VAL A 130 17.66 15.86 20.35
N ALA A 131 17.59 16.48 21.52
CA ALA A 131 16.30 16.69 22.21
C ALA A 131 15.38 17.65 21.46
N THR A 132 15.91 18.74 20.90
CA THR A 132 15.15 19.80 20.22
C THR A 132 15.85 20.22 18.94
N LEU A 133 15.13 20.18 17.84
CA LEU A 133 15.61 20.66 16.55
C LEU A 133 15.50 22.20 16.50
N LYS A 134 16.62 22.89 16.24
CA LYS A 134 16.66 24.37 16.29
C LYS A 134 16.05 25.02 15.05
N ASP A 135 16.37 24.50 13.87
CA ASP A 135 15.94 25.06 12.58
C ASP A 135 14.87 24.14 11.95
N ASN A 136 13.71 24.08 12.60
CA ASN A 136 12.60 23.24 12.15
C ASN A 136 11.79 23.97 11.08
N LEU A 137 11.76 23.41 9.87
CA LEU A 137 10.91 23.85 8.76
C LEU A 137 10.03 22.68 8.30
N PRO A 138 9.07 22.23 9.11
CA PRO A 138 8.33 21.01 8.84
C PRO A 138 7.42 21.16 7.62
N VAL A 139 7.19 20.02 6.98
CA VAL A 139 6.13 19.87 5.98
C VAL A 139 4.78 20.23 6.62
N GLN A 140 4.01 21.09 5.95
CA GLN A 140 2.70 21.52 6.44
C GLN A 140 1.75 21.86 5.27
N GLY A 141 0.45 21.88 5.56
CA GLY A 141 -0.57 22.26 4.58
C GLY A 141 -0.48 21.39 3.32
N ASN A 142 -0.39 22.05 2.18
CA ASN A 142 -0.31 21.36 0.88
C ASN A 142 1.11 20.90 0.49
N ASP A 143 2.10 20.96 1.38
CA ASP A 143 3.42 20.38 1.11
C ASP A 143 3.35 18.85 1.05
N ASN A 144 4.12 18.21 0.17
CA ASN A 144 4.18 16.76 0.11
C ASN A 144 4.75 16.19 1.40
N PHE A 145 4.01 15.28 2.03
CA PHE A 145 4.44 14.57 3.23
C PHE A 145 5.15 13.28 2.84
N TYR A 146 4.55 12.49 1.96
CA TYR A 146 5.16 11.32 1.37
C TYR A 146 4.78 11.16 -0.10
N ILE A 147 5.56 10.34 -0.81
CA ILE A 147 5.28 9.99 -2.19
C ILE A 147 5.44 8.47 -2.32
N ILE A 148 4.33 7.76 -2.55
CA ILE A 148 4.34 6.31 -2.76
C ILE A 148 4.25 6.01 -4.26
N PHE A 149 5.15 5.15 -4.73
CA PHE A 149 5.18 4.73 -6.12
C PHE A 149 4.34 3.48 -6.35
N THR A 150 3.32 3.62 -7.18
CA THR A 150 2.44 2.52 -7.62
C THR A 150 2.85 2.01 -9.00
N SER A 151 2.38 0.80 -9.37
CA SER A 151 2.53 0.26 -10.73
C SER A 151 1.90 1.19 -11.77
N GLY A 152 2.41 1.15 -12.98
CA GLY A 152 1.94 1.99 -14.08
C GLY A 152 1.69 1.20 -15.36
N THR A 153 0.63 1.52 -16.08
CA THR A 153 0.22 0.88 -17.34
C THR A 153 1.28 0.86 -18.45
N THR A 154 2.31 1.70 -18.32
CA THR A 154 3.42 1.80 -19.29
C THR A 154 4.71 1.14 -18.80
N GLY A 155 4.65 0.29 -17.79
CA GLY A 155 5.82 -0.32 -17.16
C GLY A 155 6.62 0.62 -16.24
N LYS A 156 6.35 1.93 -16.26
CA LYS A 156 7.03 2.90 -15.38
C LYS A 156 6.16 3.23 -14.17
N PRO A 157 6.70 3.13 -12.94
CA PRO A 157 5.96 3.44 -11.74
C PRO A 157 5.55 4.92 -11.66
N LYS A 158 4.42 5.20 -10.98
CA LYS A 158 3.86 6.53 -10.78
C LYS A 158 3.98 6.94 -9.32
N GLY A 159 4.64 8.04 -9.00
CA GLY A 159 4.76 8.56 -7.63
C GLY A 159 3.55 9.41 -7.24
N VAL A 160 2.68 8.88 -6.39
CA VAL A 160 1.48 9.58 -5.89
C VAL A 160 1.88 10.56 -4.79
N GLN A 161 1.58 11.85 -4.98
CA GLN A 161 2.00 12.93 -4.09
C GLN A 161 0.95 13.19 -3.00
N ILE A 162 1.20 12.75 -1.78
CA ILE A 162 0.32 12.97 -0.63
C ILE A 162 0.82 14.11 0.21
N SER A 163 -0.01 15.14 0.39
CA SER A 163 0.30 16.30 1.22
C SER A 163 0.05 16.02 2.70
N HIS A 164 0.55 16.93 3.56
CA HIS A 164 0.23 16.90 4.99
C HIS A 164 -1.28 17.00 5.24
N ASP A 165 -1.98 17.87 4.50
CA ASP A 165 -3.45 18.04 4.65
C ASP A 165 -4.22 16.80 4.20
N ASN A 166 -3.77 16.11 3.11
CA ASN A 166 -4.36 14.84 2.71
C ASN A 166 -4.24 13.80 3.83
N LEU A 167 -3.03 13.65 4.38
CA LEU A 167 -2.77 12.72 5.47
C LEU A 167 -3.53 13.08 6.74
N LEU A 168 -3.61 14.37 7.07
CA LEU A 168 -4.31 14.87 8.25
C LEU A 168 -5.82 14.59 8.19
N SER A 169 -6.44 14.79 7.02
CA SER A 169 -7.85 14.45 6.79
C SER A 169 -8.11 12.95 7.01
N PHE A 170 -7.23 12.09 6.46
CA PHE A 170 -7.33 10.64 6.63
C PHE A 170 -7.16 10.21 8.10
N VAL A 171 -6.11 10.69 8.77
CA VAL A 171 -5.79 10.32 10.17
C VAL A 171 -6.90 10.75 11.12
N ASN A 172 -7.42 11.99 10.96
CA ASN A 172 -8.52 12.47 11.81
C ASN A 172 -9.78 11.62 11.64
N TRP A 173 -10.15 11.27 10.39
CA TRP A 173 -11.30 10.40 10.13
C TRP A 173 -11.14 9.02 10.77
N LEU A 174 -9.97 8.37 10.58
CA LEU A 174 -9.76 7.04 11.13
C LEU A 174 -9.81 7.05 12.67
N VAL A 175 -9.20 8.06 13.30
CA VAL A 175 -9.19 8.17 14.78
C VAL A 175 -10.58 8.50 15.33
N SER A 176 -11.43 9.27 14.61
CA SER A 176 -12.77 9.66 15.09
C SER A 176 -13.84 8.60 14.84
N ASP A 177 -13.82 7.92 13.69
CA ASP A 177 -14.97 7.16 13.20
C ASP A 177 -14.83 5.64 13.40
N PHE A 178 -13.62 5.13 13.73
CA PHE A 178 -13.35 3.69 13.84
C PHE A 178 -13.17 3.19 15.28
N HIS A 179 -13.75 3.87 16.27
CA HIS A 179 -13.58 3.52 17.69
C HIS A 179 -12.10 3.31 18.08
N TRP A 180 -11.20 4.12 17.46
CA TRP A 180 -9.76 3.93 17.59
C TRP A 180 -9.30 3.91 19.07
N PRO A 181 -8.64 2.83 19.53
CA PRO A 181 -8.27 2.71 20.92
C PRO A 181 -7.23 3.75 21.36
N GLN A 182 -7.21 4.07 22.64
CA GLN A 182 -6.13 4.86 23.22
C GLN A 182 -4.86 4.02 23.36
N GLN A 183 -3.73 4.56 22.92
CA GLN A 183 -2.42 3.90 23.00
C GLN A 183 -2.42 2.46 22.44
N PRO A 184 -2.93 2.22 21.23
CA PRO A 184 -3.10 0.86 20.71
C PRO A 184 -1.77 0.16 20.42
N SER A 185 -1.76 -1.17 20.51
CA SER A 185 -0.73 -2.02 19.91
C SER A 185 -1.19 -2.43 18.52
N VAL A 186 -0.56 -1.90 17.48
CA VAL A 186 -1.02 -2.03 16.08
C VAL A 186 -0.08 -2.90 15.27
N LEU A 187 -0.63 -3.86 14.53
CA LEU A 187 0.12 -4.67 13.59
C LEU A 187 0.73 -3.81 12.47
N ALA A 188 2.04 -3.83 12.32
CA ALA A 188 2.79 -3.16 11.26
C ALA A 188 3.47 -4.20 10.36
N GLN A 189 2.71 -4.77 9.40
CA GLN A 189 3.21 -5.78 8.48
C GLN A 189 3.31 -5.30 7.04
N ALA A 190 2.47 -4.34 6.62
CA ALA A 190 2.54 -3.81 5.26
C ALA A 190 3.88 -3.11 5.02
N PRO A 191 4.56 -3.37 3.89
CA PRO A 191 5.77 -2.63 3.52
C PRO A 191 5.50 -1.13 3.48
N PHE A 192 6.44 -0.31 3.92
CA PHE A 192 6.27 1.16 3.91
C PHE A 192 6.10 1.75 2.51
N SER A 193 6.50 1.04 1.47
CA SER A 193 6.26 1.39 0.07
C SER A 193 4.79 1.18 -0.38
N PHE A 194 3.91 0.68 0.51
CA PHE A 194 2.48 0.53 0.30
C PHE A 194 1.70 1.42 1.27
N ASP A 195 0.68 2.08 0.76
CA ASP A 195 -0.13 3.03 1.53
C ASP A 195 -0.94 2.40 2.66
N LEU A 196 -1.22 1.09 2.61
CA LEU A 196 -1.80 0.37 3.73
C LEU A 196 -0.94 0.49 5.01
N SER A 197 0.38 0.65 4.89
CA SER A 197 1.26 0.93 6.04
C SER A 197 0.90 2.24 6.73
N VAL A 198 0.45 3.24 5.97
CA VAL A 198 0.06 4.57 6.47
C VAL A 198 -1.18 4.48 7.36
N MET A 199 -2.11 3.54 7.06
CA MET A 199 -3.31 3.30 7.88
C MET A 199 -2.96 2.94 9.34
N GLY A 200 -1.90 2.20 9.55
CA GLY A 200 -1.40 1.88 10.89
C GLY A 200 -0.44 2.93 11.44
N LEU A 201 0.48 3.42 10.62
CA LEU A 201 1.62 4.22 11.05
C LEU A 201 1.21 5.52 11.77
N TYR A 202 0.55 6.43 11.09
CA TYR A 202 0.29 7.76 11.63
C TYR A 202 -0.82 7.79 12.68
N PRO A 203 -1.97 7.09 12.52
CA PRO A 203 -2.97 7.02 13.60
C PRO A 203 -2.38 6.48 14.91
N THR A 204 -1.50 5.47 14.84
CA THR A 204 -0.81 4.93 16.02
C THR A 204 0.11 5.95 16.66
N LEU A 205 0.98 6.58 15.87
CA LEU A 205 1.97 7.50 16.41
C LEU A 205 1.34 8.77 17.02
N VAL A 206 0.26 9.31 16.44
CA VAL A 206 -0.40 10.51 16.97
C VAL A 206 -1.31 10.24 18.16
N THR A 207 -1.62 8.97 18.46
CA THR A 207 -2.43 8.57 19.63
C THR A 207 -1.61 7.92 20.75
N GLY A 208 -0.27 7.90 20.63
CA GLY A 208 0.63 7.34 21.62
C GLY A 208 0.66 5.80 21.66
N GLY A 209 0.22 5.16 20.57
CA GLY A 209 0.26 3.70 20.44
C GLY A 209 1.63 3.13 20.09
N THR A 210 1.72 1.81 19.99
CA THR A 210 2.93 1.08 19.64
C THR A 210 2.73 0.33 18.32
N LEU A 211 3.56 0.57 17.33
CA LEU A 211 3.64 -0.24 16.12
C LEU A 211 4.40 -1.54 16.41
N LYS A 212 3.77 -2.67 16.13
CA LYS A 212 4.34 -4.01 16.29
C LYS A 212 4.79 -4.53 14.93
N ALA A 213 6.09 -4.45 14.64
CA ALA A 213 6.64 -4.87 13.37
C ALA A 213 6.49 -6.38 13.14
N LEU A 214 6.04 -6.73 11.96
CA LEU A 214 6.01 -8.10 11.46
C LEU A 214 6.67 -8.15 10.08
N PRO A 215 8.01 -8.28 10.03
CA PRO A 215 8.78 -8.25 8.79
C PRO A 215 8.39 -9.36 7.82
N ARG A 216 8.62 -9.11 6.53
CA ARG A 216 8.30 -10.00 5.42
C ARG A 216 8.86 -11.41 5.62
N ALA A 217 10.10 -11.54 6.10
CA ALA A 217 10.72 -12.84 6.38
C ALA A 217 9.89 -13.72 7.37
N ILE A 218 9.15 -13.07 8.28
CA ILE A 218 8.26 -13.77 9.22
C ILE A 218 6.92 -14.11 8.55
N THR A 219 6.35 -13.17 7.75
CA THR A 219 5.05 -13.41 7.09
C THR A 219 5.11 -14.46 5.99
N GLU A 220 6.26 -14.66 5.36
CA GLU A 220 6.48 -15.69 4.34
C GLU A 220 6.78 -17.09 4.91
N ASP A 221 7.10 -17.20 6.19
CA ASP A 221 7.29 -18.46 6.91
C ASP A 221 6.14 -18.71 7.88
N PHE A 222 5.18 -19.56 7.51
CA PHE A 222 4.00 -19.86 8.33
C PHE A 222 4.33 -20.31 9.75
N LYS A 223 5.42 -21.07 9.93
CA LYS A 223 5.82 -21.54 11.26
C LYS A 223 6.28 -20.37 12.13
N GLN A 224 7.08 -19.48 11.57
CA GLN A 224 7.53 -18.28 12.27
C GLN A 224 6.37 -17.31 12.51
N LEU A 225 5.50 -17.09 11.52
CA LEU A 225 4.32 -16.24 11.64
C LEU A 225 3.47 -16.65 12.86
N PHE A 226 3.08 -17.93 12.91
CA PHE A 226 2.21 -18.44 13.96
C PHE A 226 2.90 -18.51 15.35
N ALA A 227 4.20 -18.65 15.40
CA ALA A 227 4.96 -18.57 16.64
C ALA A 227 5.12 -17.12 17.14
N THR A 228 5.18 -16.13 16.23
CA THR A 228 5.42 -14.72 16.57
C THR A 228 4.12 -13.99 16.95
N LEU A 229 3.01 -14.22 16.24
CA LEU A 229 1.76 -13.48 16.41
C LEU A 229 1.27 -13.39 17.86
N PRO A 230 1.23 -14.46 18.68
CA PRO A 230 0.78 -14.38 20.08
C PRO A 230 1.66 -13.48 20.95
N GLN A 231 2.95 -13.36 20.60
CA GLN A 231 3.94 -12.58 21.36
C GLN A 231 3.75 -11.07 21.14
N LEU A 232 3.16 -10.65 20.01
CA LEU A 232 2.96 -9.24 19.67
C LEU A 232 1.91 -8.56 20.56
N LYS A 233 0.99 -9.31 21.18
CA LYS A 233 -0.10 -8.80 22.03
C LYS A 233 -0.87 -7.66 21.36
N LEU A 234 -1.30 -7.90 20.14
CA LEU A 234 -1.97 -6.91 19.28
C LEU A 234 -3.32 -6.48 19.87
N GLY A 235 -3.62 -5.19 19.76
CA GLY A 235 -4.94 -4.61 20.01
C GLY A 235 -5.68 -4.29 18.73
N VAL A 236 -4.93 -3.88 17.66
CA VAL A 236 -5.47 -3.53 16.37
C VAL A 236 -4.74 -4.32 15.28
N TRP A 237 -5.51 -4.95 14.42
CA TRP A 237 -5.07 -5.66 13.23
C TRP A 237 -5.36 -4.83 11.99
N ILE A 238 -4.35 -4.50 11.21
CA ILE A 238 -4.51 -3.84 9.91
C ILE A 238 -3.80 -4.68 8.86
N SER A 239 -4.55 -5.16 7.88
CA SER A 239 -3.99 -5.93 6.76
C SER A 239 -4.93 -5.94 5.56
N THR A 240 -4.46 -6.54 4.47
CA THR A 240 -5.41 -7.07 3.48
C THR A 240 -6.12 -8.31 4.03
N PRO A 241 -7.33 -8.63 3.54
CA PRO A 241 -8.03 -9.85 3.93
C PRO A 241 -7.22 -11.13 3.77
N SER A 242 -6.36 -11.23 2.76
CA SER A 242 -5.54 -12.42 2.50
C SER A 242 -4.67 -12.83 3.68
N LEU A 243 -4.07 -11.89 4.44
CA LEU A 243 -3.24 -12.23 5.59
C LEU A 243 -4.06 -12.81 6.74
N VAL A 244 -5.21 -12.20 7.06
CA VAL A 244 -6.03 -12.73 8.17
C VAL A 244 -6.63 -14.08 7.81
N GLU A 245 -6.95 -14.33 6.55
CA GLU A 245 -7.44 -15.65 6.09
C GLU A 245 -6.44 -16.76 6.34
N MET A 246 -5.15 -16.50 6.12
CA MET A 246 -4.10 -17.44 6.50
C MET A 246 -4.09 -17.72 8.01
N CYS A 247 -4.26 -16.67 8.83
CA CYS A 247 -4.34 -16.85 10.29
C CYS A 247 -5.61 -17.60 10.71
N LEU A 248 -6.72 -17.42 10.02
CA LEU A 248 -7.98 -18.13 10.29
C LEU A 248 -7.91 -19.63 9.97
N LEU A 249 -6.89 -20.13 9.27
CA LEU A 249 -6.64 -21.56 9.13
C LEU A 249 -6.31 -22.21 10.48
N LEU A 250 -5.77 -21.45 11.42
CA LEU A 250 -5.55 -21.90 12.81
C LEU A 250 -6.83 -21.76 13.62
N LYS A 251 -7.24 -22.83 14.29
CA LYS A 251 -8.38 -22.79 15.24
C LYS A 251 -8.13 -21.90 16.43
N ASP A 252 -6.86 -21.79 16.84
CA ASP A 252 -6.42 -21.02 18.00
C ASP A 252 -6.32 -19.51 17.73
N PHE A 253 -6.54 -19.07 16.49
CA PHE A 253 -6.67 -17.64 16.19
C PHE A 253 -8.10 -17.19 16.56
N ASN A 254 -8.30 -16.83 17.82
CA ASN A 254 -9.58 -16.49 18.44
C ASN A 254 -9.36 -15.56 19.66
N SER A 255 -10.45 -15.01 20.20
CA SER A 255 -10.40 -14.07 21.34
C SER A 255 -9.86 -14.68 22.64
N GLU A 256 -9.89 -15.98 22.83
CA GLU A 256 -9.30 -16.63 24.03
C GLU A 256 -7.77 -16.53 24.00
N ASN A 257 -7.16 -16.75 22.84
CA ASN A 257 -5.70 -16.73 22.67
C ASN A 257 -5.16 -15.32 22.31
N TYR A 258 -6.02 -14.43 21.80
CA TYR A 258 -5.69 -13.05 21.44
C TYR A 258 -6.65 -12.06 22.14
N PRO A 259 -6.69 -12.03 23.47
CA PRO A 259 -7.72 -11.28 24.23
C PRO A 259 -7.65 -9.77 24.06
N ASN A 260 -6.52 -9.24 23.64
CA ASN A 260 -6.34 -7.79 23.41
C ASN A 260 -6.80 -7.34 22.02
N LEU A 261 -7.01 -8.27 21.08
CA LEU A 261 -7.29 -7.96 19.68
C LEU A 261 -8.79 -7.62 19.51
N THR A 262 -9.05 -6.33 19.49
CA THR A 262 -10.41 -5.76 19.51
C THR A 262 -10.81 -5.08 18.22
N HIS A 263 -9.85 -4.83 17.29
CA HIS A 263 -10.11 -4.14 16.03
C HIS A 263 -9.44 -4.83 14.86
N PHE A 264 -10.20 -5.01 13.78
CA PHE A 264 -9.71 -5.47 12.49
C PHE A 264 -10.09 -4.46 11.42
N LEU A 265 -9.12 -3.90 10.72
CA LEU A 265 -9.32 -2.98 9.62
C LEU A 265 -8.75 -3.59 8.33
N PHE A 266 -9.58 -3.72 7.34
CA PHE A 266 -9.22 -4.29 6.04
C PHE A 266 -9.32 -3.27 4.93
N CYS A 267 -8.28 -3.20 4.10
CA CYS A 267 -8.24 -2.42 2.88
C CYS A 267 -7.39 -3.14 1.81
N GLY A 268 -7.53 -2.74 0.57
CA GLY A 268 -6.66 -3.20 -0.50
C GLY A 268 -7.17 -4.43 -1.26
N GLU A 269 -8.05 -5.24 -0.69
CA GLU A 269 -8.71 -6.39 -1.33
C GLU A 269 -10.18 -6.45 -0.92
N GLU A 270 -10.96 -7.26 -1.63
CA GLU A 270 -12.35 -7.52 -1.26
C GLU A 270 -12.41 -8.41 0.00
N LEU A 271 -13.06 -7.94 1.05
CA LEU A 271 -13.35 -8.73 2.24
C LEU A 271 -14.52 -9.68 1.95
N SER A 272 -14.27 -11.00 1.99
CA SER A 272 -15.34 -11.98 1.74
C SER A 272 -16.31 -12.07 2.92
N HIS A 273 -17.57 -12.35 2.62
CA HIS A 273 -18.59 -12.61 3.63
C HIS A 273 -18.15 -13.72 4.60
N LYS A 274 -17.58 -14.81 4.08
CA LYS A 274 -17.09 -15.94 4.88
C LYS A 274 -15.98 -15.52 5.85
N THR A 275 -15.03 -14.71 5.40
CA THR A 275 -13.93 -14.23 6.23
C THR A 275 -14.46 -13.36 7.38
N ALA A 276 -15.34 -12.41 7.06
CA ALA A 276 -15.96 -11.53 8.05
C ALA A 276 -16.81 -12.32 9.07
N ALA A 277 -17.65 -13.24 8.61
CA ALA A 277 -18.44 -14.09 9.49
C ALA A 277 -17.58 -14.95 10.42
N THR A 278 -16.46 -15.49 9.90
CA THR A 278 -15.53 -16.29 10.71
C THR A 278 -14.84 -15.44 11.77
N LEU A 279 -14.45 -14.20 11.43
CA LEU A 279 -13.87 -13.26 12.39
C LEU A 279 -14.84 -12.90 13.50
N LEU A 280 -16.07 -12.50 13.18
CA LEU A 280 -17.09 -12.18 14.18
C LEU A 280 -17.43 -13.37 15.10
N ALA A 281 -17.42 -14.60 14.54
CA ALA A 281 -17.63 -15.80 15.36
C ALA A 281 -16.47 -16.09 16.31
N ARG A 282 -15.22 -15.79 15.92
CA ARG A 282 -14.02 -16.06 16.72
C ARG A 282 -13.64 -14.90 17.65
N PHE A 283 -14.03 -13.68 17.32
CA PHE A 283 -13.79 -12.45 18.05
C PHE A 283 -15.10 -11.67 18.21
N PRO A 284 -16.05 -12.17 19.02
CA PRO A 284 -17.42 -11.65 19.06
C PRO A 284 -17.53 -10.20 19.57
N GLU A 285 -16.55 -9.73 20.31
CA GLU A 285 -16.49 -8.36 20.83
C GLU A 285 -15.60 -7.42 19.99
N ALA A 286 -15.05 -7.92 18.88
CA ALA A 286 -14.17 -7.11 18.06
C ALA A 286 -14.94 -6.33 17.00
N HIS A 287 -14.48 -5.11 16.73
CA HIS A 287 -14.91 -4.28 15.62
C HIS A 287 -14.21 -4.72 14.33
N VAL A 288 -14.97 -5.10 13.32
CA VAL A 288 -14.43 -5.53 12.01
C VAL A 288 -14.84 -4.51 10.95
N TYR A 289 -13.85 -3.82 10.38
CA TYR A 289 -14.08 -2.78 9.39
C TYR A 289 -13.65 -3.21 7.99
N ASN A 290 -14.52 -2.98 7.00
CA ASN A 290 -14.19 -3.02 5.58
C ASN A 290 -14.02 -1.60 5.06
N THR A 291 -12.87 -1.28 4.45
CA THR A 291 -12.56 0.05 3.96
C THR A 291 -12.12 0.00 2.50
N TYR A 292 -12.31 1.11 1.78
CA TYR A 292 -11.91 1.22 0.39
C TYR A 292 -11.32 2.59 0.11
N GLY A 293 -10.29 2.60 -0.73
CA GLY A 293 -9.73 3.77 -1.37
C GLY A 293 -8.51 3.41 -2.23
N PRO A 294 -8.21 4.22 -3.23
CA PRO A 294 -6.96 4.15 -3.97
C PRO A 294 -5.87 4.98 -3.28
N THR A 295 -4.62 4.70 -3.58
CA THR A 295 -3.45 5.47 -3.11
C THR A 295 -3.58 6.95 -3.46
N GLU A 296 -4.17 7.26 -4.62
CA GLU A 296 -4.42 8.60 -5.11
C GLU A 296 -5.44 9.40 -4.28
N ALA A 297 -6.16 8.72 -3.37
CA ALA A 297 -7.08 9.35 -2.42
C ALA A 297 -6.71 9.05 -0.96
N THR A 298 -5.43 8.84 -0.67
CA THR A 298 -4.85 8.68 0.67
C THR A 298 -5.44 7.49 1.41
N VAL A 299 -5.07 6.28 1.01
CA VAL A 299 -5.36 4.99 1.63
C VAL A 299 -6.82 4.55 1.53
N ALA A 300 -7.74 5.28 2.17
CA ALA A 300 -9.16 4.93 2.19
C ALA A 300 -10.06 6.18 2.32
N VAL A 301 -11.23 6.12 1.67
CA VAL A 301 -12.24 7.17 1.65
C VAL A 301 -13.64 6.67 1.98
N THR A 302 -13.81 5.36 2.14
CA THR A 302 -15.04 4.76 2.64
C THR A 302 -14.74 3.71 3.69
N GLY A 303 -15.69 3.47 4.59
CA GLY A 303 -15.59 2.45 5.61
C GLY A 303 -16.94 2.04 6.17
N VAL A 304 -17.05 0.79 6.60
CA VAL A 304 -18.21 0.24 7.28
C VAL A 304 -17.78 -0.79 8.31
N GLU A 305 -18.40 -0.75 9.47
CA GLU A 305 -18.29 -1.83 10.45
C GLU A 305 -19.15 -3.01 10.00
N ILE A 306 -18.55 -4.16 9.86
CA ILE A 306 -19.25 -5.39 9.49
C ILE A 306 -19.85 -5.98 10.76
N THR A 307 -21.17 -5.89 10.86
CA THR A 307 -21.98 -6.43 11.97
C THR A 307 -22.73 -7.68 11.52
N PRO A 308 -23.31 -8.48 12.46
CA PRO A 308 -24.21 -9.59 12.10
C PRO A 308 -25.35 -9.15 11.17
N ALA A 309 -25.90 -7.94 11.35
CA ALA A 309 -26.97 -7.41 10.50
C ALA A 309 -26.49 -7.15 9.06
N ILE A 310 -25.27 -6.66 8.88
CA ILE A 310 -24.67 -6.47 7.54
C ILE A 310 -24.47 -7.86 6.86
N LEU A 311 -23.98 -8.85 7.62
CA LEU A 311 -23.83 -10.21 7.09
C LEU A 311 -25.16 -10.86 6.71
N GLU A 312 -26.21 -10.67 7.49
CA GLU A 312 -27.55 -11.21 7.18
C GLU A 312 -28.15 -10.55 5.93
N LYS A 313 -27.90 -9.23 5.74
CA LYS A 313 -28.50 -8.44 4.66
C LYS A 313 -27.77 -8.60 3.32
N TYR A 314 -26.43 -8.77 3.32
CA TYR A 314 -25.60 -8.67 2.12
C TYR A 314 -24.69 -9.89 1.94
N GLU A 315 -24.84 -10.61 0.83
CA GLU A 315 -23.93 -11.68 0.43
C GLU A 315 -22.56 -11.12 0.00
N ARG A 316 -22.57 -10.06 -0.80
CA ARG A 316 -21.36 -9.29 -1.14
C ARG A 316 -21.31 -8.04 -0.26
N LEU A 317 -20.25 -7.93 0.53
CA LEU A 317 -20.12 -6.88 1.52
C LEU A 317 -19.93 -5.49 0.89
N PRO A 318 -20.58 -4.45 1.44
CA PRO A 318 -20.36 -3.08 1.01
C PRO A 318 -18.91 -2.64 1.35
N ILE A 319 -18.41 -1.68 0.58
CA ILE A 319 -17.14 -0.99 0.87
C ILE A 319 -17.35 0.24 1.76
N GLY A 320 -18.60 0.54 2.10
CA GLY A 320 -18.97 1.41 3.22
C GLY A 320 -19.56 2.76 2.86
N HIS A 321 -19.69 3.56 3.93
CA HIS A 321 -20.13 4.95 3.82
C HIS A 321 -18.94 5.84 3.44
N VAL A 322 -19.22 6.89 2.70
CA VAL A 322 -18.23 7.89 2.29
C VAL A 322 -17.77 8.69 3.51
N LYS A 323 -16.48 8.92 3.63
CA LYS A 323 -15.87 9.79 4.63
C LYS A 323 -16.51 11.19 4.58
N HIS A 324 -16.81 11.78 5.74
CA HIS A 324 -17.65 12.97 5.89
C HIS A 324 -17.21 14.22 5.10
N ASP A 325 -15.90 14.38 4.82
CA ASP A 325 -15.33 15.50 4.05
C ASP A 325 -15.02 15.14 2.60
N THR A 326 -15.45 13.95 2.15
CA THR A 326 -15.22 13.41 0.81
C THR A 326 -16.54 13.29 0.06
N HIS A 327 -16.50 13.50 -1.23
CA HIS A 327 -17.64 13.28 -2.11
C HIS A 327 -17.31 12.21 -3.13
N ILE A 328 -18.22 11.25 -3.30
CA ILE A 328 -18.14 10.22 -4.34
C ILE A 328 -19.33 10.39 -5.29
N ALA A 329 -19.01 10.49 -6.58
CA ALA A 329 -19.98 10.44 -7.66
C ALA A 329 -19.82 9.13 -8.45
N ILE A 330 -20.94 8.51 -8.83
CA ILE A 330 -20.94 7.37 -9.75
C ILE A 330 -21.17 7.91 -11.16
N LYS A 331 -20.15 7.78 -12.01
CA LYS A 331 -20.22 8.18 -13.42
C LYS A 331 -20.74 6.99 -14.24
N PRO A 332 -22.00 7.03 -14.71
CA PRO A 332 -22.63 5.86 -15.35
C PRO A 332 -21.85 5.32 -16.53
N VAL A 333 -21.80 4.00 -16.65
CA VAL A 333 -21.29 3.27 -17.82
C VAL A 333 -22.47 2.48 -18.40
N ASP A 334 -22.72 2.58 -19.69
CA ASP A 334 -23.73 1.80 -20.43
C ASP A 334 -25.16 1.87 -19.88
N HIS A 335 -25.63 3.04 -19.41
CA HIS A 335 -27.00 3.28 -18.90
C HIS A 335 -27.42 2.39 -17.73
N THR A 336 -26.48 1.89 -16.92
CA THR A 336 -26.72 1.13 -15.71
C THR A 336 -26.56 2.01 -14.47
N GLU A 337 -27.02 1.54 -13.30
CA GLU A 337 -26.74 2.18 -12.00
C GLU A 337 -25.28 2.01 -11.58
N VAL A 338 -24.57 1.07 -12.18
CA VAL A 338 -23.14 0.82 -11.97
C VAL A 338 -22.35 1.79 -12.84
N GLY A 339 -21.38 2.46 -12.24
CA GLY A 339 -20.52 3.39 -12.96
C GLY A 339 -19.15 3.54 -12.33
N GLU A 340 -18.30 4.37 -12.93
CA GLU A 340 -16.99 4.67 -12.38
C GLU A 340 -17.12 5.46 -11.08
N ILE A 341 -16.39 5.04 -10.06
CA ILE A 341 -16.27 5.75 -8.78
C ILE A 341 -15.34 6.95 -8.96
N LEU A 342 -15.90 8.14 -8.96
CA LEU A 342 -15.19 9.41 -9.01
C LEU A 342 -15.07 9.98 -7.59
N ILE A 343 -13.85 10.22 -7.11
CA ILE A 343 -13.58 10.63 -5.73
C ILE A 343 -13.09 12.07 -5.71
N SER A 344 -13.71 12.93 -4.89
CA SER A 344 -13.25 14.30 -4.67
C SER A 344 -13.28 14.67 -3.18
N GLY A 345 -12.33 15.51 -2.77
CA GLY A 345 -12.22 15.93 -1.38
C GLY A 345 -10.77 16.12 -0.92
N PRO A 346 -10.58 16.47 0.38
CA PRO A 346 -9.26 16.82 0.92
C PRO A 346 -8.27 15.63 0.97
N SER A 347 -8.75 14.39 0.85
CA SER A 347 -7.87 13.21 0.76
C SER A 347 -7.32 12.96 -0.64
N VAL A 348 -7.84 13.64 -1.69
CA VAL A 348 -7.37 13.44 -3.07
C VAL A 348 -6.01 14.08 -3.27
N SER A 349 -5.06 13.31 -3.76
CA SER A 349 -3.67 13.70 -3.96
C SER A 349 -3.50 14.81 -5.02
N LYS A 350 -2.34 15.44 -5.05
CA LYS A 350 -2.02 16.46 -6.07
C LYS A 350 -1.76 15.88 -7.46
N GLY A 351 -1.75 14.57 -7.59
CA GLY A 351 -1.43 13.87 -8.82
C GLY A 351 -0.07 13.17 -8.74
N TYR A 352 0.48 12.87 -9.91
CA TYR A 352 1.70 12.08 -10.05
C TYR A 352 2.93 12.97 -10.17
N LEU A 353 3.96 12.67 -9.38
CA LEU A 353 5.23 13.41 -9.37
C LEU A 353 5.88 13.41 -10.76
N ASN A 354 6.18 14.60 -11.27
CA ASN A 354 6.84 14.83 -12.56
C ASN A 354 6.16 14.15 -13.77
N LEU A 355 4.86 13.84 -13.67
CA LEU A 355 4.07 13.20 -14.73
C LEU A 355 2.78 14.01 -15.01
N PRO A 356 2.87 15.22 -15.56
CA PRO A 356 1.72 16.12 -15.74
C PRO A 356 0.65 15.55 -16.69
N GLU A 357 1.03 14.87 -17.76
CA GLU A 357 0.10 14.27 -18.71
C GLU A 357 -0.72 13.13 -18.07
N LYS A 358 -0.06 12.25 -17.29
CA LYS A 358 -0.75 11.20 -16.53
C LYS A 358 -1.64 11.79 -15.45
N THR A 359 -1.20 12.87 -14.82
CA THR A 359 -2.03 13.60 -13.85
C THR A 359 -3.28 14.17 -14.52
N ALA A 360 -3.14 14.84 -15.64
CA ALA A 360 -4.28 15.40 -16.39
C ALA A 360 -5.27 14.33 -16.90
N ALA A 361 -4.78 13.12 -17.19
CA ALA A 361 -5.62 12.00 -17.61
C ALA A 361 -6.43 11.35 -16.47
N ALA A 362 -5.90 11.35 -15.25
CA ALA A 362 -6.50 10.65 -14.09
C ALA A 362 -7.22 11.59 -13.12
N PHE A 363 -6.97 12.89 -13.19
CA PHE A 363 -7.53 13.88 -12.28
C PHE A 363 -8.21 15.00 -13.06
N GLU A 364 -9.35 15.45 -12.57
CA GLU A 364 -10.06 16.63 -13.08
C GLU A 364 -10.34 17.62 -11.96
N LYS A 365 -10.59 18.88 -12.32
CA LYS A 365 -11.03 19.90 -11.36
C LYS A 365 -12.55 19.93 -11.33
N GLN A 366 -13.15 19.73 -10.16
CA GLN A 366 -14.55 19.92 -9.90
C GLN A 366 -14.72 21.11 -8.95
N ALA A 367 -15.19 22.24 -9.47
CA ALA A 367 -15.24 23.51 -8.73
C ALA A 367 -13.85 23.88 -8.15
N ASN A 368 -13.70 23.87 -6.82
CA ASN A 368 -12.42 24.16 -6.14
C ASN A 368 -11.69 22.90 -5.64
N LEU A 369 -12.24 21.70 -5.90
CA LEU A 369 -11.68 20.44 -5.44
C LEU A 369 -11.07 19.68 -6.62
N GLN A 370 -10.08 18.88 -6.32
CA GLN A 370 -9.53 17.89 -7.25
C GLN A 370 -10.37 16.62 -7.14
N ALA A 371 -10.74 16.04 -8.28
CA ALA A 371 -11.42 14.77 -8.37
C ALA A 371 -10.51 13.74 -9.06
N TYR A 372 -10.55 12.51 -8.59
CA TYR A 372 -9.77 11.39 -9.10
C TYR A 372 -10.68 10.35 -9.75
N HIS A 373 -10.37 10.00 -11.00
CA HIS A 373 -10.96 8.89 -11.74
C HIS A 373 -10.34 7.58 -11.27
N SER A 374 -11.08 6.81 -10.47
CA SER A 374 -10.52 5.61 -9.84
C SER A 374 -10.30 4.45 -10.81
N GLY A 375 -11.05 4.41 -11.92
CA GLY A 375 -11.15 3.26 -12.79
C GLY A 375 -11.88 2.06 -12.13
N ASP A 376 -12.35 2.22 -10.91
CA ASP A 376 -13.15 1.23 -10.17
C ASP A 376 -14.63 1.44 -10.47
N LEU A 377 -15.37 0.34 -10.62
CA LEU A 377 -16.82 0.35 -10.81
C LEU A 377 -17.54 0.15 -9.48
N GLY A 378 -18.61 0.89 -9.26
CA GLY A 378 -19.44 0.76 -8.08
C GLY A 378 -20.84 1.34 -8.25
N PHE A 379 -21.64 1.23 -7.22
CA PHE A 379 -22.97 1.84 -7.11
C PHE A 379 -23.33 2.06 -5.64
N PHE A 380 -24.20 3.01 -5.37
CA PHE A 380 -24.80 3.17 -4.06
C PHE A 380 -26.02 2.26 -3.93
N GLY A 381 -26.03 1.44 -2.90
CA GLY A 381 -27.18 0.63 -2.50
C GLY A 381 -28.06 1.34 -1.48
N GLU A 382 -28.83 0.56 -0.73
CA GLU A 382 -29.63 1.06 0.39
C GLU A 382 -28.73 1.64 1.50
N ASP A 383 -29.25 2.56 2.27
CA ASP A 383 -28.58 3.22 3.40
C ASP A 383 -27.28 3.97 3.01
N ASP A 384 -27.19 4.47 1.76
CA ASP A 384 -26.02 5.16 1.21
C ASP A 384 -24.71 4.34 1.29
N LEU A 385 -24.81 3.02 1.32
CA LEU A 385 -23.68 2.12 1.28
C LEU A 385 -23.14 1.98 -0.15
N LEU A 386 -21.85 2.19 -0.32
CA LEU A 386 -21.15 1.99 -1.60
C LEU A 386 -20.78 0.51 -1.76
N PHE A 387 -21.00 -0.02 -2.96
CA PHE A 387 -20.62 -1.38 -3.37
C PHE A 387 -19.63 -1.33 -4.52
N TYR A 388 -18.59 -2.15 -4.42
CA TYR A 388 -17.58 -2.34 -5.46
C TYR A 388 -18.04 -3.41 -6.48
N ARG A 389 -17.80 -3.15 -7.79
CA ARG A 389 -18.21 -4.05 -8.89
C ARG A 389 -17.07 -4.39 -9.86
N GLY A 390 -15.84 -4.23 -9.44
CA GLY A 390 -14.69 -4.56 -10.27
C GLY A 390 -14.03 -3.33 -10.89
N ARG A 391 -13.26 -3.55 -11.95
CA ARG A 391 -12.49 -2.51 -12.62
C ARG A 391 -12.90 -2.32 -14.08
N MET A 392 -12.71 -1.11 -14.58
CA MET A 392 -12.86 -0.77 -16.00
C MET A 392 -11.67 -1.26 -16.84
N ASP A 393 -10.51 -1.42 -16.23
CA ASP A 393 -9.24 -1.81 -16.82
C ASP A 393 -8.76 -3.20 -16.38
N PHE A 394 -7.53 -3.56 -16.76
CA PHE A 394 -6.89 -4.83 -16.39
C PHE A 394 -6.03 -4.74 -15.13
N GLN A 395 -6.19 -3.70 -14.33
CA GLN A 395 -5.56 -3.64 -13.03
C GLN A 395 -6.22 -4.63 -12.08
N ILE A 396 -5.41 -5.30 -11.28
CA ILE A 396 -5.89 -6.28 -10.31
C ILE A 396 -5.34 -5.99 -8.91
N LYS A 397 -6.02 -6.57 -7.91
CA LYS A 397 -5.52 -6.67 -6.55
C LYS A 397 -5.19 -8.15 -6.28
N PHE A 398 -3.94 -8.44 -5.96
CA PHE A 398 -3.46 -9.81 -5.75
C PHE A 398 -2.52 -9.87 -4.55
N ASN A 399 -2.88 -10.64 -3.52
CA ASN A 399 -2.15 -10.73 -2.24
C ASN A 399 -1.85 -9.36 -1.62
N GLY A 400 -2.80 -8.42 -1.71
CA GLY A 400 -2.67 -7.07 -1.20
C GLY A 400 -1.96 -6.07 -2.13
N TYR A 401 -1.39 -6.54 -3.20
CA TYR A 401 -0.67 -5.71 -4.15
C TYR A 401 -1.58 -5.23 -5.28
N ARG A 402 -1.48 -3.93 -5.59
CA ARG A 402 -2.10 -3.34 -6.79
C ARG A 402 -1.18 -3.57 -7.98
N ILE A 403 -1.61 -4.40 -8.91
CA ILE A 403 -0.81 -4.83 -10.08
C ILE A 403 -1.48 -4.37 -11.36
N GLU A 404 -0.75 -3.61 -12.15
CA GLU A 404 -1.09 -3.36 -13.56
C GLU A 404 -0.63 -4.56 -14.38
N LEU A 405 -1.55 -5.36 -14.91
CA LEU A 405 -1.17 -6.50 -15.76
C LEU A 405 -0.38 -6.04 -16.99
N GLU A 406 -0.63 -4.82 -17.47
CA GLU A 406 0.12 -4.23 -18.58
C GLU A 406 1.60 -3.97 -18.26
N GLU A 407 1.97 -3.79 -16.98
CA GLU A 407 3.38 -3.72 -16.58
C GLU A 407 4.08 -5.06 -16.84
N ILE A 408 3.46 -6.17 -16.48
CA ILE A 408 4.01 -7.50 -16.75
C ILE A 408 4.01 -7.78 -18.27
N ASN A 409 2.91 -7.45 -18.95
CA ASN A 409 2.77 -7.62 -20.39
C ASN A 409 3.82 -6.83 -21.17
N PHE A 410 4.19 -5.64 -20.69
CA PHE A 410 5.24 -4.84 -21.28
C PHE A 410 6.58 -5.57 -21.31
N TYR A 411 6.98 -6.20 -20.19
CA TYR A 411 8.23 -6.97 -20.13
C TYR A 411 8.15 -8.29 -20.89
N LEU A 412 7.01 -8.97 -20.92
CA LEU A 412 6.81 -10.16 -21.74
C LEU A 412 7.03 -9.85 -23.23
N ARG A 413 6.52 -8.70 -23.70
CA ARG A 413 6.68 -8.28 -25.11
C ARG A 413 8.12 -7.89 -25.48
N GLN A 414 8.98 -7.59 -24.52
CA GLN A 414 10.40 -7.31 -24.77
C GLN A 414 11.27 -8.57 -24.88
N SER A 415 10.77 -9.71 -24.42
CA SER A 415 11.52 -10.96 -24.46
C SER A 415 11.70 -11.43 -25.91
N PRO A 416 12.94 -11.71 -26.34
CA PRO A 416 13.21 -12.28 -27.66
C PRO A 416 12.67 -13.71 -27.82
N LEU A 417 12.26 -14.36 -26.73
CA LEU A 417 11.70 -15.71 -26.74
C LEU A 417 10.20 -15.72 -27.05
N ILE A 418 9.53 -14.57 -27.00
CA ILE A 418 8.08 -14.45 -27.07
C ILE A 418 7.64 -13.73 -28.35
N LYS A 419 6.78 -14.38 -29.14
CA LYS A 419 6.08 -13.77 -30.28
C LYS A 419 4.90 -12.93 -29.80
N GLN A 420 4.08 -13.51 -28.91
CA GLN A 420 2.96 -12.85 -28.24
C GLN A 420 2.84 -13.37 -26.81
N GLY A 421 2.56 -12.48 -25.87
CA GLY A 421 2.42 -12.90 -24.46
C GLY A 421 1.60 -11.89 -23.66
N VAL A 422 0.71 -12.42 -22.83
CA VAL A 422 -0.09 -11.64 -21.88
C VAL A 422 -0.26 -12.41 -20.56
N VAL A 423 -0.44 -11.66 -19.49
CA VAL A 423 -0.81 -12.22 -18.19
C VAL A 423 -2.29 -11.99 -17.95
N VAL A 424 -2.98 -13.03 -17.50
CA VAL A 424 -4.40 -13.01 -17.13
C VAL A 424 -4.60 -13.51 -15.71
N PRO A 425 -5.58 -12.94 -14.98
CA PRO A 425 -5.91 -13.37 -13.63
C PRO A 425 -6.85 -14.58 -13.66
N ARG A 426 -6.63 -15.51 -12.74
CA ARG A 426 -7.59 -16.54 -12.39
C ARG A 426 -8.32 -16.14 -11.12
N TYR A 427 -9.65 -16.21 -11.16
CA TYR A 427 -10.52 -15.86 -10.03
C TYR A 427 -11.04 -17.12 -9.32
N ASN A 428 -11.31 -17.00 -8.04
CA ASN A 428 -12.10 -17.99 -7.28
C ASN A 428 -13.60 -17.67 -7.36
N ALA A 429 -14.43 -18.47 -6.65
CA ALA A 429 -15.88 -18.28 -6.60
C ALA A 429 -16.29 -16.92 -5.97
N ASP A 430 -15.43 -16.32 -5.15
CA ASP A 430 -15.64 -15.01 -4.52
C ASP A 430 -15.11 -13.86 -5.40
N HIS A 431 -14.86 -14.09 -6.68
CA HIS A 431 -14.30 -13.13 -7.65
C HIS A 431 -12.93 -12.52 -7.27
N ARG A 432 -12.16 -13.22 -6.43
CA ARG A 432 -10.81 -12.78 -6.02
C ARG A 432 -9.76 -13.44 -6.89
N VAL A 433 -8.72 -12.67 -7.23
CA VAL A 433 -7.57 -13.22 -7.97
C VAL A 433 -6.82 -14.20 -7.08
N VAL A 434 -6.65 -15.42 -7.56
CA VAL A 434 -5.93 -16.49 -6.85
C VAL A 434 -4.65 -16.92 -7.56
N GLN A 435 -4.49 -16.54 -8.82
CA GLN A 435 -3.32 -16.89 -9.62
C GLN A 435 -3.14 -15.94 -10.79
N LEU A 436 -1.89 -15.65 -11.14
CA LEU A 436 -1.49 -15.01 -12.39
C LEU A 436 -1.02 -16.08 -13.38
N ILE A 437 -1.56 -16.06 -14.58
CA ILE A 437 -1.25 -17.01 -15.64
C ILE A 437 -0.69 -16.25 -16.83
N ALA A 438 0.56 -16.52 -17.19
CA ALA A 438 1.14 -16.05 -18.45
C ALA A 438 0.71 -16.97 -19.59
N VAL A 439 0.02 -16.43 -20.59
CA VAL A 439 -0.35 -17.12 -21.83
C VAL A 439 0.57 -16.63 -22.94
N ILE A 440 1.35 -17.55 -23.53
CA ILE A 440 2.50 -17.23 -24.38
C ILE A 440 2.41 -18.00 -25.70
N ALA A 441 2.55 -17.28 -26.80
CA ALA A 441 2.97 -17.85 -28.08
C ALA A 441 4.48 -17.59 -28.27
N PRO A 442 5.32 -18.61 -28.19
CA PRO A 442 6.77 -18.44 -28.30
C PRO A 442 7.19 -18.14 -29.74
N ASN A 443 8.36 -17.54 -29.90
CA ASN A 443 9.06 -17.55 -31.20
C ASN A 443 9.50 -18.97 -31.54
N GLU A 444 9.82 -19.21 -32.81
CA GLU A 444 10.34 -20.50 -33.24
C GLU A 444 11.57 -20.92 -32.42
N THR A 445 11.47 -22.08 -31.76
CA THR A 445 12.50 -22.59 -30.86
C THR A 445 12.46 -24.11 -30.79
N THR A 446 13.61 -24.72 -30.48
CA THR A 446 13.73 -26.14 -30.15
C THR A 446 13.70 -26.39 -28.65
N ALA A 447 13.63 -25.34 -27.82
CA ALA A 447 13.59 -25.45 -26.38
C ALA A 447 12.24 -26.03 -25.91
N SER A 448 12.27 -26.85 -24.87
CA SER A 448 11.06 -27.34 -24.20
C SER A 448 10.33 -26.21 -23.46
N GLU A 449 9.01 -26.34 -23.23
CA GLU A 449 8.24 -25.40 -22.43
C GLU A 449 8.84 -25.14 -21.04
N LYS A 450 9.46 -26.14 -20.44
CA LYS A 450 10.14 -26.01 -19.13
C LYS A 450 11.38 -25.10 -19.22
N GLU A 451 12.16 -25.23 -20.27
CA GLU A 451 13.35 -24.41 -20.51
C GLU A 451 12.94 -22.97 -20.83
N LEU A 452 11.93 -22.79 -21.68
CA LEU A 452 11.33 -21.48 -21.97
C LEU A 452 10.80 -20.80 -20.71
N THR A 453 10.04 -21.51 -19.89
CA THR A 453 9.52 -20.98 -18.61
C THR A 453 10.65 -20.52 -17.69
N LYS A 454 11.74 -21.29 -17.60
CA LYS A 454 12.89 -20.93 -16.79
C LYS A 454 13.58 -19.66 -17.29
N ALA A 455 13.78 -19.56 -18.61
CA ALA A 455 14.41 -18.40 -19.23
C ALA A 455 13.56 -17.14 -19.08
N ILE A 456 12.26 -17.22 -19.39
CA ILE A 456 11.32 -16.09 -19.25
C ILE A 456 11.21 -15.64 -17.79
N LYS A 457 11.15 -16.56 -16.82
CA LYS A 457 11.15 -16.19 -15.40
C LYS A 457 12.42 -15.47 -15.01
N ALA A 458 13.58 -15.86 -15.51
CA ALA A 458 14.84 -15.19 -15.23
C ALA A 458 14.82 -13.75 -15.76
N GLU A 459 14.36 -13.54 -17.01
CA GLU A 459 14.21 -12.19 -17.59
C GLU A 459 13.24 -11.32 -16.79
N LEU A 460 12.10 -11.87 -16.38
CA LEU A 460 11.10 -11.15 -15.58
C LEU A 460 11.62 -10.80 -14.17
N THR A 461 12.41 -11.67 -13.55
CA THR A 461 12.92 -11.48 -12.18
C THR A 461 13.73 -10.18 -12.04
N ASP A 462 14.44 -9.80 -13.07
CA ASP A 462 15.23 -8.57 -13.07
C ASP A 462 14.38 -7.30 -13.24
N ASN A 463 13.14 -7.42 -13.71
CA ASN A 463 12.34 -6.28 -14.19
C ASN A 463 11.05 -6.04 -13.41
N ILE A 464 10.43 -7.07 -12.82
CA ILE A 464 9.16 -6.95 -12.09
C ILE A 464 9.32 -7.31 -10.62
N MET A 465 8.36 -6.87 -9.82
CA MET A 465 8.35 -7.22 -8.40
C MET A 465 8.04 -8.72 -8.21
N PRO A 466 8.60 -9.38 -7.18
CA PRO A 466 8.38 -10.82 -6.94
C PRO A 466 6.91 -11.23 -6.89
N TYR A 467 6.03 -10.38 -6.32
CA TYR A 467 4.59 -10.64 -6.25
C TYR A 467 3.85 -10.52 -7.59
N MET A 468 4.49 -9.92 -8.61
CA MET A 468 3.96 -9.82 -9.99
C MET A 468 4.30 -11.04 -10.84
N MET A 469 5.18 -11.92 -10.36
CA MET A 469 5.64 -13.09 -11.12
C MET A 469 4.49 -14.07 -11.39
N PRO A 470 4.18 -14.39 -12.67
CA PRO A 470 3.17 -15.40 -13.00
C PRO A 470 3.50 -16.75 -12.39
N GLN A 471 2.52 -17.37 -11.73
CA GLN A 471 2.71 -18.68 -11.09
C GLN A 471 2.58 -19.82 -12.10
N ARG A 472 1.82 -19.62 -13.18
CA ARG A 472 1.60 -20.59 -14.25
C ARG A 472 1.92 -19.98 -15.61
N PHE A 473 2.51 -20.82 -16.49
CA PHE A 473 2.81 -20.50 -17.88
C PHE A 473 2.05 -21.48 -18.76
N VAL A 474 1.32 -20.98 -19.75
CA VAL A 474 0.55 -21.76 -20.73
C VAL A 474 1.03 -21.36 -22.11
N TYR A 475 1.45 -22.35 -22.89
CA TYR A 475 1.99 -22.16 -24.23
C TYR A 475 0.94 -22.50 -25.28
N ARG A 476 0.93 -21.74 -26.37
CA ARG A 476 0.03 -21.87 -27.53
C ARG A 476 0.76 -21.51 -28.81
N ASP A 477 0.27 -22.01 -29.92
CA ASP A 477 0.81 -21.64 -31.24
C ASP A 477 0.47 -20.18 -31.57
N GLU A 478 -0.75 -19.74 -31.22
CA GLU A 478 -1.25 -18.37 -31.43
C GLU A 478 -2.19 -17.95 -30.31
N LEU A 479 -2.28 -16.62 -30.06
CA LEU A 479 -3.22 -16.03 -29.12
C LEU A 479 -4.43 -15.46 -29.87
N PRO A 480 -5.64 -15.46 -29.26
CA PRO A 480 -6.81 -14.83 -29.87
C PRO A 480 -6.59 -13.32 -30.06
N LEU A 481 -7.04 -12.80 -31.18
CA LEU A 481 -6.95 -11.37 -31.51
C LEU A 481 -8.33 -10.72 -31.46
N SER A 482 -8.35 -9.48 -30.96
CA SER A 482 -9.52 -8.60 -31.04
C SER A 482 -9.74 -8.08 -32.47
N ALA A 483 -10.86 -7.40 -32.70
CA ALA A 483 -11.16 -6.76 -34.00
C ALA A 483 -10.11 -5.74 -34.48
N ASN A 484 -9.20 -5.30 -33.60
CA ASN A 484 -8.13 -4.35 -33.88
C ASN A 484 -6.75 -5.02 -33.95
N ASP A 485 -6.67 -6.31 -34.24
CA ASP A 485 -5.45 -7.12 -34.35
C ASP A 485 -4.54 -7.08 -33.12
N LYS A 486 -5.13 -6.85 -31.92
CA LYS A 486 -4.44 -6.94 -30.63
C LYS A 486 -4.89 -8.21 -29.90
N VAL A 487 -4.02 -8.76 -29.07
CA VAL A 487 -4.38 -9.92 -28.23
C VAL A 487 -5.66 -9.62 -27.45
N ASP A 488 -6.67 -10.49 -27.59
CA ASP A 488 -7.94 -10.36 -26.87
C ASP A 488 -7.80 -10.90 -25.43
N ILE A 489 -7.36 -10.02 -24.53
CA ILE A 489 -7.16 -10.32 -23.12
C ILE A 489 -8.49 -10.72 -22.45
N LYS A 490 -9.62 -10.11 -22.85
CA LYS A 490 -10.95 -10.44 -22.28
C LYS A 490 -11.36 -11.87 -22.60
N ALA A 491 -11.15 -12.30 -23.84
CA ALA A 491 -11.41 -13.69 -24.24
C ALA A 491 -10.55 -14.68 -23.46
N LEU A 492 -9.27 -14.37 -23.28
CA LEU A 492 -8.35 -15.21 -22.49
C LEU A 492 -8.73 -15.26 -21.00
N ILE A 493 -9.15 -14.14 -20.40
CA ILE A 493 -9.66 -14.12 -19.02
C ILE A 493 -10.91 -15.02 -18.90
N GLN A 494 -11.86 -14.91 -19.83
CA GLN A 494 -13.07 -15.75 -19.81
C GLN A 494 -12.71 -17.23 -19.93
N GLU A 495 -11.83 -17.60 -20.84
CA GLU A 495 -11.42 -18.98 -21.04
C GLU A 495 -10.75 -19.59 -19.82
N VAL A 496 -9.78 -18.88 -19.21
CA VAL A 496 -9.05 -19.34 -18.02
C VAL A 496 -9.99 -19.51 -16.79
N ASN A 497 -11.08 -18.75 -16.75
CA ASN A 497 -12.03 -18.77 -15.63
C ASN A 497 -13.27 -19.61 -15.91
N SER A 498 -13.43 -20.17 -17.13
CA SER A 498 -14.51 -21.09 -17.50
C SER A 498 -14.13 -22.57 -17.28
N GLN A 499 -12.88 -22.86 -16.98
CA GLN A 499 -12.32 -24.18 -16.69
C GLN A 499 -12.29 -24.42 -15.17
#